data_4d135f2b3b533057f4385ef7044d95d9
#
_entry.id   4d135f2b3b533057f4385ef7044d95d9
#
_cell.length_a   1.000
_cell.length_b   1.000
_cell.length_c   1.000
_cell.angle_alpha   90.00
_cell.angle_beta   90.00
_cell.angle_gamma   90.00
#
_symmetry.space_group_name_H-M   'P 1'
#
loop_
_entity.id
_entity.type
_entity.pdbx_description
1 polymer ?
#
loop_
_entity_poly.entity_id
_entity_poly.type
_entity_poly.pdbx_seq_one_letter_code
_entity_poly.pdbx_strand_id
1 'polypeptide(L)'
;RFRDAWLVTDDLLRAMEDTGMQPEIDSGAMEQFLLSGFVIGQRTVFRDIFAVQAAEIVRLRDAETESERYFLYDPKMNVPPDPAEGVRTADTLFAQAIRRMTESAPDVRNWIVPLSGGHDSRLIVNYLYKAGIRNVVCYSYGVPENPQSRLSREVAEAFGYEWHFVEYTRGLFDAIREQGLLDRYFRFASCCASSMPHTQDFAAVYELGRRGILQRGDLFVPGHTLDFLAGSHLTPQVCAIQTSTQAAEAVQGHFSNWGSRRPDRALQREIGRILNDTGVSSNGFQIGRASCRERG
;
A
#
# COMPACT_ATOMS: atom_id res chain seq x y z
N ARG A 1 -21.50 -7.45 -15.86
CA ARG A 1 -22.97 -7.40 -15.87
C ARG A 1 -23.54 -8.73 -15.38
N PHE A 2 -24.51 -8.69 -14.48
CA PHE A 2 -25.13 -9.89 -13.91
C PHE A 2 -26.64 -9.80 -14.06
N ARG A 3 -27.26 -10.79 -14.73
CA ARG A 3 -28.72 -10.87 -14.97
C ARG A 3 -29.30 -9.56 -15.54
N ASP A 4 -28.68 -9.03 -16.59
CA ASP A 4 -29.05 -7.77 -17.27
C ASP A 4 -28.95 -6.49 -16.43
N ALA A 5 -28.31 -6.54 -15.27
CA ALA A 5 -28.02 -5.40 -14.40
C ALA A 5 -26.54 -5.26 -14.11
N TRP A 6 -26.12 -4.08 -13.70
CA TRP A 6 -24.81 -3.87 -13.11
C TRP A 6 -24.84 -4.23 -11.64
N LEU A 7 -23.86 -5.03 -11.20
CA LEU A 7 -23.60 -5.27 -9.79
C LEU A 7 -22.37 -4.45 -9.40
N VAL A 8 -22.54 -3.54 -8.46
CA VAL A 8 -21.45 -2.73 -7.88
C VAL A 8 -21.36 -3.05 -6.40
N THR A 9 -20.18 -3.37 -5.94
CA THR A 9 -19.96 -3.78 -4.54
C THR A 9 -18.56 -3.40 -4.09
N ASP A 10 -18.38 -3.21 -2.80
CA ASP A 10 -17.12 -3.10 -2.08
C ASP A 10 -16.74 -4.43 -1.38
N ASP A 11 -17.64 -5.42 -1.42
CA ASP A 11 -17.42 -6.77 -0.90
C ASP A 11 -17.90 -7.82 -1.91
N LEU A 12 -16.98 -8.25 -2.77
CA LEU A 12 -17.28 -9.21 -3.83
C LEU A 12 -17.73 -10.56 -3.29
N LEU A 13 -17.12 -11.06 -2.21
CA LEU A 13 -17.45 -12.38 -1.67
C LEU A 13 -18.88 -12.39 -1.14
N ARG A 14 -19.28 -11.36 -0.43
CA ARG A 14 -20.65 -11.18 0.01
C ARG A 14 -21.63 -11.06 -1.16
N ALA A 15 -21.26 -10.27 -2.17
CA ALA A 15 -22.09 -10.16 -3.37
C ALA A 15 -22.26 -11.50 -4.10
N MET A 16 -21.24 -12.34 -4.14
CA MET A 16 -21.33 -13.71 -4.68
C MET A 16 -22.27 -14.59 -3.85
N GLU A 17 -22.18 -14.53 -2.52
CA GLU A 17 -23.06 -15.28 -1.61
C GLU A 17 -24.52 -14.83 -1.76
N ASP A 18 -24.79 -13.52 -1.75
CA ASP A 18 -26.14 -12.95 -1.82
C ASP A 18 -26.83 -13.20 -3.17
N THR A 19 -26.07 -13.25 -4.26
CA THR A 19 -26.60 -13.43 -5.63
C THR A 19 -26.55 -14.86 -6.14
N GLY A 20 -25.77 -15.73 -5.50
CA GLY A 20 -25.46 -17.06 -5.99
C GLY A 20 -24.55 -17.06 -7.23
N MET A 21 -23.88 -15.95 -7.53
CA MET A 21 -22.96 -15.82 -8.65
C MET A 21 -21.72 -16.69 -8.43
N GLN A 22 -21.34 -17.42 -9.48
CA GLN A 22 -20.11 -18.23 -9.50
C GLN A 22 -19.26 -17.81 -10.70
N PRO A 23 -18.44 -16.77 -10.55
CA PRO A 23 -17.63 -16.26 -11.66
C PRO A 23 -16.51 -17.25 -12.01
N GLU A 24 -16.18 -17.30 -13.29
CA GLU A 24 -15.05 -18.08 -13.77
C GLU A 24 -13.72 -17.42 -13.40
N ILE A 25 -12.72 -18.24 -13.09
CA ILE A 25 -11.36 -17.76 -12.85
C ILE A 25 -10.74 -17.29 -14.18
N ASP A 26 -10.18 -16.10 -14.18
CA ASP A 26 -9.30 -15.63 -15.25
C ASP A 26 -7.90 -16.21 -15.02
N SER A 27 -7.50 -17.17 -15.85
CA SER A 27 -6.22 -17.88 -15.69
C SER A 27 -5.01 -16.94 -15.78
N GLY A 28 -5.05 -15.92 -16.66
CA GLY A 28 -3.96 -14.96 -16.78
C GLY A 28 -3.87 -14.02 -15.57
N ALA A 29 -5.01 -13.58 -15.03
CA ALA A 29 -5.02 -12.78 -13.81
C ALA A 29 -4.60 -13.60 -12.59
N MET A 30 -5.00 -14.86 -12.51
CA MET A 30 -4.57 -15.77 -11.46
C MET A 30 -3.07 -16.03 -11.51
N GLU A 31 -2.48 -16.17 -12.71
CA GLU A 31 -1.04 -16.31 -12.86
C GLU A 31 -0.30 -15.07 -12.37
N GLN A 32 -0.77 -13.86 -12.70
CA GLN A 32 -0.23 -12.60 -12.16
C GLN A 32 -0.33 -12.57 -10.63
N PHE A 33 -1.49 -12.91 -10.09
CA PHE A 33 -1.71 -12.94 -8.65
C PHE A 33 -0.76 -13.92 -7.93
N LEU A 34 -0.57 -15.12 -8.46
CA LEU A 34 0.35 -16.11 -7.90
C LEU A 34 1.82 -15.69 -8.01
N LEU A 35 2.17 -14.87 -8.99
CA LEU A 35 3.52 -14.37 -9.19
C LEU A 35 3.86 -13.21 -8.28
N SER A 36 2.95 -12.24 -8.16
CA SER A 36 3.21 -10.95 -7.53
C SER A 36 2.38 -10.66 -6.27
N GLY A 37 1.32 -11.43 -6.03
CA GLY A 37 0.35 -11.17 -4.97
C GLY A 37 -0.73 -10.16 -5.36
N PHE A 38 -0.76 -9.69 -6.63
CA PHE A 38 -1.79 -8.76 -7.11
C PHE A 38 -2.01 -8.90 -8.63
N VAL A 39 -3.12 -8.36 -9.10
CA VAL A 39 -3.48 -8.29 -10.53
C VAL A 39 -3.35 -6.84 -10.99
N ILE A 40 -2.77 -6.63 -12.16
CA ILE A 40 -2.53 -5.29 -12.71
C ILE A 40 -3.79 -4.75 -13.41
N GLY A 41 -4.02 -3.46 -13.26
CA GLY A 41 -5.11 -2.73 -13.92
C GLY A 41 -6.49 -3.04 -13.33
N GLN A 42 -7.53 -2.93 -14.15
CA GLN A 42 -8.92 -3.11 -13.72
C GLN A 42 -9.33 -4.57 -13.50
N ARG A 43 -8.52 -5.54 -13.91
CA ARG A 43 -8.82 -6.97 -13.81
C ARG A 43 -8.83 -7.44 -12.35
N THR A 44 -9.61 -8.47 -12.10
CA THR A 44 -9.55 -9.27 -10.87
C THR A 44 -9.15 -10.69 -11.22
N VAL A 45 -9.03 -11.58 -10.23
CA VAL A 45 -8.81 -13.01 -10.46
C VAL A 45 -10.01 -13.71 -11.13
N PHE A 46 -11.13 -13.03 -11.30
CA PHE A 46 -12.34 -13.53 -11.94
C PHE A 46 -12.58 -12.83 -13.27
N ARG A 47 -13.10 -13.58 -14.25
CA ARG A 47 -13.59 -13.05 -15.52
C ARG A 47 -14.80 -12.15 -15.29
N ASP A 48 -14.92 -11.11 -16.10
CA ASP A 48 -16.06 -10.19 -16.11
C ASP A 48 -16.32 -9.45 -14.79
N ILE A 49 -15.35 -9.48 -13.88
CA ILE A 49 -15.34 -8.71 -12.64
C ILE A 49 -14.14 -7.77 -12.67
N PHE A 50 -14.44 -6.47 -12.58
CA PHE A 50 -13.45 -5.41 -12.71
C PHE A 50 -13.40 -4.56 -11.45
N ALA A 51 -12.21 -4.12 -11.07
CA ALA A 51 -11.97 -3.19 -9.99
C ALA A 51 -11.82 -1.76 -10.54
N VAL A 52 -12.58 -0.83 -9.96
CA VAL A 52 -12.37 0.59 -10.23
C VAL A 52 -10.99 0.99 -9.71
N GLN A 53 -10.24 1.67 -10.55
CA GLN A 53 -8.86 2.04 -10.25
C GLN A 53 -8.78 3.35 -9.46
N ALA A 54 -7.61 3.60 -8.84
CA ALA A 54 -7.34 4.89 -8.22
C ALA A 54 -7.52 6.04 -9.22
N ALA A 55 -8.20 7.10 -8.79
CA ALA A 55 -8.51 8.27 -9.58
C ALA A 55 -9.34 7.99 -10.86
N GLU A 56 -10.16 6.96 -10.85
CA GLU A 56 -11.06 6.58 -11.92
C GLU A 56 -12.53 6.82 -11.54
N ILE A 57 -13.30 7.31 -12.48
CA ILE A 57 -14.76 7.38 -12.41
C ILE A 57 -15.32 6.44 -13.47
N VAL A 58 -16.16 5.51 -13.05
CA VAL A 58 -16.89 4.63 -13.96
C VAL A 58 -18.35 5.03 -13.98
N ARG A 59 -18.85 5.37 -15.17
CA ARG A 59 -20.26 5.69 -15.42
C ARG A 59 -20.93 4.49 -16.06
N LEU A 60 -22.00 4.04 -15.44
CA LEU A 60 -22.79 2.89 -15.90
C LEU A 60 -24.11 3.42 -16.47
N ARG A 61 -24.37 3.18 -17.75
CA ARG A 61 -25.63 3.55 -18.41
C ARG A 61 -26.13 2.37 -19.23
N ASP A 62 -27.30 1.85 -18.89
CA ASP A 62 -27.90 0.69 -19.55
C ASP A 62 -26.90 -0.46 -19.75
N ALA A 63 -26.45 -0.67 -20.99
CA ALA A 63 -25.49 -1.71 -21.34
C ALA A 63 -24.04 -1.19 -21.50
N GLU A 64 -23.84 0.11 -21.41
CA GLU A 64 -22.57 0.77 -21.70
C GLU A 64 -21.83 1.17 -20.41
N THR A 65 -20.52 1.08 -20.48
CA THR A 65 -19.63 1.59 -19.44
C THR A 65 -18.71 2.65 -20.03
N GLU A 66 -18.62 3.77 -19.36
CA GLU A 66 -17.67 4.82 -19.67
C GLU A 66 -16.71 4.98 -18.48
N SER A 67 -15.43 4.94 -18.73
CA SER A 67 -14.39 5.13 -17.71
C SER A 67 -13.60 6.38 -18.02
N GLU A 68 -13.38 7.20 -16.98
CA GLU A 68 -12.61 8.42 -17.04
C GLU A 68 -11.62 8.46 -15.87
N ARG A 69 -10.36 8.72 -16.18
CA ARG A 69 -9.34 8.95 -15.15
C ARG A 69 -9.22 10.46 -14.91
N TYR A 70 -9.60 10.93 -13.71
CA TYR A 70 -9.58 12.35 -13.36
C TYR A 70 -8.22 12.83 -12.80
N PHE A 71 -7.34 11.91 -12.44
CA PHE A 71 -5.99 12.22 -12.00
C PHE A 71 -5.01 11.14 -12.44
N LEU A 72 -3.90 11.56 -12.99
CA LEU A 72 -2.75 10.71 -13.27
C LEU A 72 -1.55 11.28 -12.52
N TYR A 73 -0.89 10.42 -11.75
CA TYR A 73 0.38 10.82 -11.13
C TYR A 73 1.44 10.97 -12.25
N ASP A 74 1.75 12.22 -12.58
CA ASP A 74 2.80 12.58 -13.52
C ASP A 74 3.91 13.28 -12.73
N PRO A 75 5.03 12.61 -12.43
CA PRO A 75 6.16 13.21 -11.73
C PRO A 75 6.89 14.19 -12.65
N LYS A 76 6.31 15.37 -12.87
CA LYS A 76 7.01 16.46 -13.53
C LYS A 76 8.16 16.90 -12.65
N MET A 77 9.37 16.78 -13.19
CA MET A 77 10.59 17.11 -12.47
C MET A 77 10.72 18.62 -12.29
N ASN A 78 10.07 19.14 -11.26
CA ASN A 78 10.45 20.42 -10.66
C ASN A 78 11.36 20.14 -9.46
N VAL A 79 12.54 19.60 -9.73
CA VAL A 79 13.54 19.44 -8.67
C VAL A 79 14.02 20.84 -8.31
N PRO A 80 13.88 21.30 -7.06
CA PRO A 80 14.49 22.55 -6.63
C PRO A 80 15.99 22.50 -6.92
N PRO A 81 16.56 23.55 -7.50
CA PRO A 81 17.99 23.60 -7.82
C PRO A 81 18.87 23.58 -6.56
N ASP A 82 18.31 23.94 -5.41
CA ASP A 82 18.96 23.90 -4.10
C ASP A 82 18.38 22.77 -3.25
N PRO A 83 19.18 21.78 -2.83
CA PRO A 83 18.74 20.72 -1.93
C PRO A 83 18.12 21.22 -0.63
N ALA A 84 18.61 22.33 -0.07
CA ALA A 84 18.06 22.93 1.14
C ALA A 84 16.64 23.47 0.93
N GLU A 85 16.35 24.02 -0.25
CA GLU A 85 14.99 24.40 -0.64
C GLU A 85 14.08 23.18 -0.77
N GLY A 86 14.58 22.08 -1.34
CA GLY A 86 13.88 20.80 -1.41
C GLY A 86 13.46 20.30 -0.03
N VAL A 87 14.38 20.33 0.93
CA VAL A 87 14.10 19.95 2.33
C VAL A 87 13.03 20.85 2.96
N ARG A 88 13.12 22.17 2.79
CA ARG A 88 12.11 23.11 3.33
C ARG A 88 10.73 22.87 2.71
N THR A 89 10.67 22.61 1.42
CA THR A 89 9.43 22.30 0.71
C THR A 89 8.83 21.00 1.22
N ALA A 90 9.63 19.96 1.37
CA ALA A 90 9.19 18.68 1.92
C ALA A 90 8.66 18.82 3.36
N ASP A 91 9.39 19.56 4.24
CA ASP A 91 8.95 19.84 5.61
C ASP A 91 7.55 20.50 5.63
N THR A 92 7.37 21.51 4.77
CA THR A 92 6.07 22.21 4.63
C THR A 92 4.96 21.28 4.16
N LEU A 93 5.21 20.45 3.15
CA LEU A 93 4.23 19.51 2.60
C LEU A 93 3.84 18.42 3.61
N PHE A 94 4.81 17.87 4.33
CA PHE A 94 4.53 16.90 5.40
C PHE A 94 3.70 17.51 6.52
N ALA A 95 4.06 18.69 6.99
CA ALA A 95 3.29 19.40 8.01
C ALA A 95 1.84 19.67 7.56
N GLN A 96 1.64 20.09 6.30
CA GLN A 96 0.31 20.28 5.73
C GLN A 96 -0.48 18.97 5.58
N ALA A 97 0.18 17.89 5.21
CA ALA A 97 -0.48 16.59 5.07
C ALA A 97 -1.00 16.09 6.44
N ILE A 98 -0.15 16.15 7.47
CA ILE A 98 -0.56 15.77 8.83
C ILE A 98 -1.69 16.67 9.33
N ARG A 99 -1.60 17.97 9.14
CA ARG A 99 -2.66 18.90 9.54
C ARG A 99 -4.00 18.53 8.87
N ARG A 100 -4.02 18.36 7.54
CA ARG A 100 -5.24 17.95 6.81
C ARG A 100 -5.80 16.63 7.29
N MET A 101 -4.93 15.65 7.57
CA MET A 101 -5.33 14.37 8.12
C MET A 101 -5.99 14.54 9.49
N THR A 102 -5.39 15.28 10.39
CA THR A 102 -5.92 15.48 11.75
C THR A 102 -7.19 16.31 11.77
N GLU A 103 -7.30 17.33 10.91
CA GLU A 103 -8.52 18.13 10.74
C GLU A 103 -9.68 17.33 10.13
N SER A 104 -9.40 16.35 9.28
CA SER A 104 -10.43 15.49 8.66
C SER A 104 -11.03 14.45 9.61
N ALA A 105 -10.40 14.22 10.77
CA ALA A 105 -10.84 13.23 11.74
C ALA A 105 -10.73 13.79 13.18
N PRO A 106 -11.55 14.81 13.54
CA PRO A 106 -11.43 15.53 14.81
C PRO A 106 -11.78 14.66 16.04
N ASP A 107 -12.60 13.64 15.85
CA ASP A 107 -13.11 12.77 16.93
C ASP A 107 -12.28 11.50 17.13
N VAL A 108 -11.05 11.44 16.57
CA VAL A 108 -10.16 10.29 16.75
C VAL A 108 -9.80 10.14 18.23
N ARG A 109 -10.03 8.93 18.77
CA ARG A 109 -9.68 8.60 20.15
C ARG A 109 -8.15 8.57 20.31
N ASN A 110 -7.47 7.76 19.51
CA ASN A 110 -6.02 7.70 19.43
C ASN A 110 -5.55 7.55 17.99
N TRP A 111 -4.42 8.15 17.69
CA TRP A 111 -3.66 7.93 16.47
C TRP A 111 -2.71 6.77 16.69
N ILE A 112 -2.91 5.69 15.96
CA ILE A 112 -2.16 4.44 16.13
C ILE A 112 -1.03 4.39 15.10
N VAL A 113 0.20 4.37 15.56
CA VAL A 113 1.37 4.36 14.69
C VAL A 113 2.12 3.03 14.83
N PRO A 114 2.14 2.18 13.77
CA PRO A 114 3.05 1.06 13.70
C PRO A 114 4.48 1.61 13.56
N LEU A 115 5.17 1.76 14.70
CA LEU A 115 6.46 2.40 14.78
C LEU A 115 7.57 1.36 14.66
N SER A 116 8.27 1.38 13.53
CA SER A 116 9.48 0.59 13.30
C SER A 116 10.74 1.38 13.63
N GLY A 117 11.91 0.73 13.54
CA GLY A 117 13.20 1.44 13.55
C GLY A 117 13.49 2.24 12.28
N GLY A 118 12.63 2.16 11.25
CA GLY A 118 12.77 2.85 9.97
C GLY A 118 12.52 4.37 10.06
N HIS A 119 12.97 5.09 9.05
CA HIS A 119 12.82 6.56 9.00
C HIS A 119 11.38 7.01 8.84
N ASP A 120 10.57 6.29 8.08
CA ASP A 120 9.23 6.69 7.67
C ASP A 120 8.26 6.79 8.84
N SER A 121 8.16 5.73 9.65
CA SER A 121 7.30 5.77 10.84
C SER A 121 7.76 6.77 11.88
N ARG A 122 9.07 7.00 12.00
CA ARG A 122 9.65 8.06 12.86
C ARG A 122 9.30 9.46 12.35
N LEU A 123 9.26 9.64 11.03
CA LEU A 123 8.85 10.90 10.43
C LEU A 123 7.38 11.21 10.78
N ILE A 124 6.49 10.22 10.68
CA ILE A 124 5.08 10.35 11.09
C ILE A 124 4.98 10.79 12.55
N VAL A 125 5.66 10.10 13.46
CA VAL A 125 5.67 10.43 14.90
C VAL A 125 6.13 11.88 15.15
N ASN A 126 7.21 12.30 14.47
CA ASN A 126 7.75 13.65 14.59
C ASN A 126 6.73 14.73 14.14
N TYR A 127 6.04 14.52 13.02
CA TYR A 127 5.06 15.49 12.54
C TYR A 127 3.76 15.49 13.34
N LEU A 128 3.31 14.36 13.87
CA LEU A 128 2.22 14.34 14.85
C LEU A 128 2.59 15.16 16.10
N TYR A 129 3.80 15.00 16.60
CA TYR A 129 4.30 15.76 17.74
C TYR A 129 4.37 17.27 17.44
N LYS A 130 4.94 17.66 16.30
CA LYS A 130 5.00 19.07 15.83
C LYS A 130 3.60 19.68 15.67
N ALA A 131 2.61 18.88 15.24
CA ALA A 131 1.22 19.29 15.11
C ALA A 131 0.48 19.41 16.47
N GLY A 132 1.15 19.12 17.58
CA GLY A 132 0.54 19.20 18.91
C GLY A 132 -0.33 17.99 19.29
N ILE A 133 -0.35 16.93 18.48
CA ILE A 133 -1.12 15.73 18.76
C ILE A 133 -0.45 14.94 19.89
N ARG A 134 -1.21 14.59 20.91
CA ARG A 134 -0.69 13.89 22.11
C ARG A 134 -1.32 12.53 22.35
N ASN A 135 -2.51 12.29 21.85
CA ASN A 135 -3.22 11.01 21.90
C ASN A 135 -2.69 10.05 20.82
N VAL A 136 -1.41 9.71 20.91
CA VAL A 136 -0.71 8.79 19.99
C VAL A 136 -0.33 7.53 20.75
N VAL A 137 -0.64 6.37 20.18
CA VAL A 137 -0.21 5.07 20.66
C VAL A 137 0.68 4.44 19.59
N CYS A 138 1.92 4.19 19.96
CA CYS A 138 2.89 3.51 19.10
C CYS A 138 2.96 2.02 19.45
N TYR A 139 3.19 1.20 18.44
CA TYR A 139 3.45 -0.22 18.69
C TYR A 139 4.52 -0.78 17.75
N SER A 140 5.16 -1.84 18.21
CA SER A 140 6.06 -2.67 17.44
C SER A 140 5.80 -4.13 17.75
N TYR A 141 6.28 -5.03 16.90
CA TYR A 141 6.03 -6.47 17.06
C TYR A 141 7.20 -7.31 16.55
N GLY A 142 7.16 -8.59 16.84
CA GLY A 142 8.13 -9.57 16.36
C GLY A 142 8.84 -10.29 17.49
N VAL A 143 10.14 -10.55 17.30
CA VAL A 143 10.99 -11.18 18.33
C VAL A 143 11.41 -10.12 19.36
N PRO A 144 11.35 -10.43 20.67
CA PRO A 144 11.79 -9.50 21.72
C PRO A 144 13.23 -9.01 21.53
N GLU A 145 13.49 -7.81 22.01
CA GLU A 145 14.83 -7.19 22.03
C GLU A 145 15.52 -7.06 20.67
N ASN A 146 14.76 -7.14 19.56
CA ASN A 146 15.34 -6.84 18.26
C ASN A 146 15.70 -5.34 18.14
N PRO A 147 16.73 -4.98 17.34
CA PRO A 147 17.21 -3.60 17.27
C PRO A 147 16.13 -2.59 16.85
N GLN A 148 15.18 -3.01 16.01
CA GLN A 148 14.10 -2.13 15.54
C GLN A 148 13.09 -1.83 16.66
N SER A 149 12.71 -2.82 17.47
CA SER A 149 11.77 -2.61 18.57
C SER A 149 12.38 -1.74 19.67
N ARG A 150 13.69 -1.89 19.96
CA ARG A 150 14.38 -1.00 20.91
C ARG A 150 14.38 0.45 20.44
N LEU A 151 14.77 0.70 19.18
CA LEU A 151 14.76 2.04 18.61
C LEU A 151 13.33 2.63 18.54
N SER A 152 12.34 1.81 18.20
CA SER A 152 10.92 2.19 18.22
C SER A 152 10.50 2.69 19.60
N ARG A 153 10.86 1.95 20.65
CA ARG A 153 10.57 2.31 22.04
C ARG A 153 11.24 3.63 22.44
N GLU A 154 12.54 3.76 22.19
CA GLU A 154 13.32 4.97 22.49
C GLU A 154 12.71 6.21 21.82
N VAL A 155 12.26 6.08 20.56
CA VAL A 155 11.62 7.15 19.82
C VAL A 155 10.27 7.52 20.45
N ALA A 156 9.42 6.56 20.76
CA ALA A 156 8.12 6.84 21.38
C ALA A 156 8.28 7.53 22.74
N GLU A 157 9.20 7.03 23.59
CA GLU A 157 9.52 7.60 24.89
C GLU A 157 10.06 9.05 24.77
N ALA A 158 10.91 9.33 23.77
CA ALA A 158 11.45 10.67 23.53
C ALA A 158 10.36 11.70 23.18
N PHE A 159 9.27 11.27 22.55
CA PHE A 159 8.11 12.12 22.26
C PHE A 159 7.03 12.09 23.36
N GLY A 160 7.20 11.29 24.41
CA GLY A 160 6.23 11.10 25.48
C GLY A 160 4.97 10.36 25.04
N TYR A 161 5.09 9.48 24.04
CA TYR A 161 4.00 8.67 23.52
C TYR A 161 3.95 7.30 24.16
N GLU A 162 2.74 6.77 24.32
CA GLU A 162 2.53 5.39 24.78
C GLU A 162 3.09 4.41 23.75
N TRP A 163 3.79 3.36 24.22
CA TRP A 163 4.39 2.35 23.35
C TRP A 163 4.10 0.95 23.84
N HIS A 164 3.75 0.06 22.92
CA HIS A 164 3.49 -1.34 23.17
C HIS A 164 4.31 -2.25 22.28
N PHE A 165 4.76 -3.36 22.84
CA PHE A 165 5.36 -4.44 22.10
C PHE A 165 4.44 -5.66 22.06
N VAL A 166 4.33 -6.27 20.89
CA VAL A 166 3.63 -7.53 20.69
C VAL A 166 4.64 -8.59 20.28
N GLU A 167 4.92 -9.51 21.20
CA GLU A 167 5.77 -10.64 20.90
C GLU A 167 5.05 -11.62 19.96
N TYR A 168 5.70 -11.97 18.86
CA TYR A 168 5.22 -12.98 17.94
C TYR A 168 5.64 -14.36 18.40
N THR A 169 4.75 -15.04 19.09
CA THR A 169 4.93 -16.39 19.60
C THR A 169 4.12 -17.39 18.79
N ARG A 170 4.56 -18.65 18.80
CA ARG A 170 3.77 -19.74 18.21
C ARG A 170 2.37 -19.80 18.81
N GLY A 171 2.22 -19.62 20.12
CA GLY A 171 0.93 -19.65 20.80
C GLY A 171 -0.04 -18.56 20.33
N LEU A 172 0.48 -17.35 20.01
CA LEU A 172 -0.35 -16.28 19.43
C LEU A 172 -0.91 -16.69 18.05
N PHE A 173 -0.08 -17.24 17.19
CA PHE A 173 -0.52 -17.70 15.86
C PHE A 173 -1.43 -18.91 15.94
N ASP A 174 -1.19 -19.83 16.85
CA ASP A 174 -2.07 -20.99 17.08
C ASP A 174 -3.44 -20.53 17.54
N ALA A 175 -3.53 -19.59 18.49
CA ALA A 175 -4.80 -19.03 18.96
C ALA A 175 -5.58 -18.30 17.83
N ILE A 176 -4.89 -17.55 16.98
CA ILE A 176 -5.49 -16.89 15.80
C ILE A 176 -6.07 -17.93 14.83
N ARG A 177 -5.32 -19.01 14.56
CA ARG A 177 -5.72 -20.08 13.66
C ARG A 177 -6.92 -20.85 14.20
N GLU A 178 -6.88 -21.28 15.47
CA GLU A 178 -7.93 -22.05 16.13
C GLU A 178 -9.27 -21.29 16.17
N GLN A 179 -9.24 -19.97 16.26
CA GLN A 179 -10.43 -19.13 16.21
C GLN A 179 -10.90 -18.80 14.79
N GLY A 180 -10.21 -19.28 13.76
CA GLY A 180 -10.54 -19.00 12.35
C GLY A 180 -10.43 -17.52 11.97
N LEU A 181 -9.66 -16.73 12.74
CA LEU A 181 -9.58 -15.29 12.56
C LEU A 181 -8.84 -14.89 11.28
N LEU A 182 -7.84 -15.67 10.91
CA LEU A 182 -7.08 -15.43 9.68
C LEU A 182 -7.97 -15.63 8.45
N ASP A 183 -8.79 -16.68 8.41
CA ASP A 183 -9.73 -16.93 7.32
C ASP A 183 -10.77 -15.82 7.20
N ARG A 184 -11.28 -15.34 8.34
CA ARG A 184 -12.20 -14.19 8.37
C ARG A 184 -11.53 -12.92 7.86
N TYR A 185 -10.28 -12.68 8.25
CA TYR A 185 -9.50 -11.55 7.76
C TYR A 185 -9.25 -11.64 6.26
N PHE A 186 -8.86 -12.80 5.74
CA PHE A 186 -8.67 -13.00 4.31
C PHE A 186 -9.96 -12.75 3.54
N ARG A 187 -11.09 -13.27 4.00
CA ARG A 187 -12.40 -12.99 3.38
C ARG A 187 -12.71 -11.51 3.32
N PHE A 188 -12.54 -10.79 4.43
CA PHE A 188 -12.77 -9.35 4.49
C PHE A 188 -11.79 -8.56 3.60
N ALA A 189 -10.50 -8.82 3.72
CA ALA A 189 -9.48 -8.03 3.04
C ALA A 189 -9.26 -8.40 1.57
N SER A 190 -9.74 -9.58 1.13
CA SER A 190 -9.72 -10.00 -0.28
C SER A 190 -10.97 -9.59 -1.06
N CYS A 191 -11.80 -8.72 -0.51
CA CYS A 191 -13.10 -8.36 -1.08
C CYS A 191 -13.05 -7.86 -2.52
N CYS A 192 -11.92 -7.30 -2.96
CA CYS A 192 -11.72 -6.83 -4.33
C CYS A 192 -11.15 -7.90 -5.27
N ALA A 193 -10.73 -9.07 -4.78
CA ALA A 193 -10.17 -10.18 -5.57
C ALA A 193 -9.06 -9.80 -6.57
N SER A 194 -8.29 -8.76 -6.25
CA SER A 194 -7.21 -8.22 -7.09
C SER A 194 -5.86 -8.16 -6.41
N SER A 195 -5.81 -8.26 -5.08
CA SER A 195 -4.55 -8.23 -4.31
C SER A 195 -4.62 -9.13 -3.09
N MET A 196 -3.45 -9.62 -2.68
CA MET A 196 -3.31 -10.39 -1.45
C MET A 196 -3.39 -9.46 -0.24
N PRO A 197 -4.14 -9.82 0.81
CA PRO A 197 -4.20 -9.07 2.05
C PRO A 197 -2.85 -8.94 2.73
N HIS A 198 -2.58 -7.78 3.31
CA HIS A 198 -1.39 -7.57 4.14
C HIS A 198 -1.57 -8.24 5.49
N THR A 199 -0.68 -9.18 5.83
CA THR A 199 -0.83 -10.00 7.04
C THR A 199 0.25 -9.76 8.10
N GLN A 200 1.25 -8.94 7.78
CA GLN A 200 2.45 -8.81 8.61
C GLN A 200 2.15 -8.30 10.03
N ASP A 201 1.25 -7.35 10.16
CA ASP A 201 0.87 -6.73 11.43
C ASP A 201 -0.48 -7.25 12.00
N PHE A 202 -1.15 -8.16 11.28
CA PHE A 202 -2.45 -8.70 11.68
C PHE A 202 -2.45 -9.26 13.11
N ALA A 203 -1.44 -10.06 13.45
CA ALA A 203 -1.35 -10.67 14.77
C ALA A 203 -1.11 -9.63 15.88
N ALA A 204 -0.36 -8.56 15.57
CA ALA A 204 -0.14 -7.47 16.51
C ALA A 204 -1.42 -6.69 16.76
N VAL A 205 -2.14 -6.33 15.70
CA VAL A 205 -3.43 -5.61 15.79
C VAL A 205 -4.45 -6.43 16.57
N TYR A 206 -4.55 -7.73 16.29
CA TYR A 206 -5.41 -8.65 17.05
C TYR A 206 -5.08 -8.65 18.55
N GLU A 207 -3.81 -8.82 18.89
CA GLU A 207 -3.38 -8.91 20.28
C GLU A 207 -3.55 -7.59 21.03
N LEU A 208 -3.28 -6.45 20.40
CA LEU A 208 -3.51 -5.13 20.98
C LEU A 208 -5.02 -4.88 21.22
N GLY A 209 -5.87 -5.33 20.31
CA GLY A 209 -7.32 -5.30 20.51
C GLY A 209 -7.77 -6.18 21.68
N ARG A 210 -7.21 -7.40 21.78
CA ARG A 210 -7.50 -8.32 22.89
C ARG A 210 -7.05 -7.77 24.26
N ARG A 211 -5.95 -7.00 24.28
CA ARG A 211 -5.48 -6.28 25.48
C ARG A 211 -6.30 -5.03 25.82
N GLY A 212 -7.26 -4.65 24.97
CA GLY A 212 -8.06 -3.44 25.15
C GLY A 212 -7.33 -2.12 24.84
N ILE A 213 -6.11 -2.21 24.27
CA ILE A 213 -5.32 -1.05 23.87
C ILE A 213 -5.95 -0.38 22.65
N LEU A 214 -6.28 -1.19 21.63
CA LEU A 214 -7.01 -0.73 20.46
C LEU A 214 -8.52 -0.81 20.69
N GLN A 215 -9.23 0.23 20.33
CA GLN A 215 -10.68 0.34 20.48
C GLN A 215 -11.30 1.05 19.28
N ARG A 216 -12.64 1.01 19.21
CA ARG A 216 -13.38 1.77 18.21
C ARG A 216 -13.11 3.27 18.37
N GLY A 217 -12.89 3.96 17.26
CA GLY A 217 -12.53 5.38 17.23
C GLY A 217 -11.01 5.61 17.13
N ASP A 218 -10.19 4.57 17.18
CA ASP A 218 -8.77 4.67 16.86
C ASP A 218 -8.56 4.71 15.34
N LEU A 219 -7.54 5.44 14.90
CA LEU A 219 -7.18 5.56 13.50
C LEU A 219 -5.69 5.24 13.30
N PHE A 220 -5.41 4.34 12.35
CA PHE A 220 -4.05 3.95 12.01
C PHE A 220 -3.38 4.94 11.08
N VAL A 221 -2.11 5.25 11.36
CA VAL A 221 -1.26 6.12 10.53
C VAL A 221 0.04 5.38 10.20
N PRO A 222 0.02 4.50 9.20
CA PRO A 222 1.21 3.75 8.79
C PRO A 222 2.14 4.61 7.93
N GLY A 223 3.45 4.31 7.99
CA GLY A 223 4.48 4.98 7.19
C GLY A 223 4.67 4.41 5.78
N HIS A 224 3.84 3.50 5.30
CA HIS A 224 4.07 2.69 4.10
C HIS A 224 4.38 3.52 2.87
N THR A 225 3.78 4.49 2.44
CA THR A 225 4.00 5.18 1.17
C THR A 225 5.30 6.00 1.11
N LEU A 226 5.90 6.28 2.25
CA LEU A 226 7.11 7.11 2.32
C LEU A 226 8.32 6.46 1.67
N ASP A 227 8.46 5.14 1.73
CA ASP A 227 9.46 4.36 1.00
C ASP A 227 9.46 4.69 -0.49
N PHE A 228 8.27 4.76 -1.10
CA PHE A 228 8.12 5.11 -2.50
C PHE A 228 8.54 6.57 -2.76
N LEU A 229 8.11 7.51 -1.92
CA LEU A 229 8.48 8.91 -2.04
C LEU A 229 9.97 9.15 -1.82
N ALA A 230 10.59 8.40 -0.91
CA ALA A 230 12.03 8.45 -0.65
C ALA A 230 12.88 7.80 -1.78
N GLY A 231 12.24 7.15 -2.74
CA GLY A 231 12.92 6.50 -3.87
C GLY A 231 13.70 5.25 -3.48
N SER A 232 13.29 4.52 -2.45
CA SER A 232 13.91 3.24 -2.04
C SER A 232 13.83 2.17 -3.14
N HIS A 233 12.87 2.31 -4.06
CA HIS A 233 12.74 1.44 -5.24
C HIS A 233 13.66 1.83 -6.41
N LEU A 234 14.38 2.95 -6.32
CA LEU A 234 15.32 3.40 -7.35
C LEU A 234 16.68 2.70 -7.17
N THR A 235 16.74 1.44 -7.56
CA THR A 235 17.99 0.69 -7.60
C THR A 235 18.87 1.18 -8.76
N PRO A 236 20.20 0.91 -8.75
CA PRO A 236 21.07 1.23 -9.90
C PRO A 236 20.55 0.64 -11.22
N GLN A 237 19.93 -0.54 -11.18
CA GLN A 237 19.32 -1.18 -12.35
C GLN A 237 18.14 -0.36 -12.87
N VAL A 238 17.24 0.08 -11.96
CA VAL A 238 16.10 0.92 -12.33
C VAL A 238 16.56 2.26 -12.89
N CYS A 239 17.59 2.86 -12.29
CA CYS A 239 18.19 4.11 -12.78
C CYS A 239 18.85 3.99 -14.16
N ALA A 240 19.27 2.79 -14.57
CA ALA A 240 19.86 2.52 -15.87
C ALA A 240 18.87 2.26 -17.00
N ILE A 241 17.56 2.18 -16.70
CA ILE A 241 16.49 1.91 -17.67
C ILE A 241 16.45 3.00 -18.75
N GLN A 242 16.35 2.57 -20.01
CA GLN A 242 16.29 3.46 -21.17
C GLN A 242 15.07 3.18 -22.07
N THR A 243 14.43 2.02 -21.91
CA THR A 243 13.31 1.59 -22.75
C THR A 243 12.13 1.11 -21.91
N SER A 244 10.93 1.17 -22.47
CA SER A 244 9.72 0.63 -21.81
C SER A 244 9.82 -0.88 -21.57
N THR A 245 10.51 -1.62 -22.42
CA THR A 245 10.75 -3.06 -22.21
C THR A 245 11.61 -3.29 -20.97
N GLN A 246 12.73 -2.58 -20.82
CA GLN A 246 13.56 -2.67 -19.61
C GLN A 246 12.79 -2.26 -18.35
N ALA A 247 11.92 -1.25 -18.45
CA ALA A 247 11.06 -0.85 -17.34
C ALA A 247 10.09 -1.96 -16.96
N ALA A 248 9.45 -2.59 -17.95
CA ALA A 248 8.53 -3.70 -17.72
C ALA A 248 9.24 -4.91 -17.08
N GLU A 249 10.45 -5.23 -17.52
CA GLU A 249 11.28 -6.28 -16.93
C GLU A 249 11.68 -5.97 -15.48
N ALA A 250 12.06 -4.72 -15.19
CA ALA A 250 12.43 -4.30 -13.85
C ALA A 250 11.23 -4.32 -12.89
N VAL A 251 10.06 -3.85 -13.32
CA VAL A 251 8.81 -3.91 -12.56
C VAL A 251 8.43 -5.37 -12.28
N GLN A 252 8.42 -6.22 -13.31
CA GLN A 252 8.16 -7.64 -13.11
C GLN A 252 9.15 -8.27 -12.13
N GLY A 253 10.46 -8.02 -12.30
CA GLY A 253 11.49 -8.56 -11.41
C GLY A 253 11.35 -8.11 -9.96
N HIS A 254 10.94 -6.86 -9.74
CA HIS A 254 10.74 -6.30 -8.41
C HIS A 254 9.54 -6.93 -7.67
N PHE A 255 8.45 -7.19 -8.38
CA PHE A 255 7.22 -7.70 -7.80
C PHE A 255 7.04 -9.22 -7.91
N SER A 256 7.97 -9.96 -8.54
CA SER A 256 7.91 -11.43 -8.63
C SER A 256 8.41 -12.09 -7.35
N ASN A 257 7.60 -12.02 -6.28
CA ASN A 257 7.99 -12.47 -4.95
C ASN A 257 7.66 -13.95 -4.67
N TRP A 258 6.70 -14.53 -5.39
CA TRP A 258 6.08 -15.81 -5.03
C TRP A 258 6.25 -16.90 -6.07
N GLY A 259 6.69 -16.58 -7.27
CA GLY A 259 6.78 -17.51 -8.36
C GLY A 259 8.16 -17.64 -8.98
N SER A 260 8.22 -18.32 -10.13
CA SER A 260 9.40 -18.41 -10.96
C SER A 260 9.79 -17.01 -11.45
N ARG A 261 11.06 -16.63 -11.29
CA ARG A 261 11.63 -15.40 -11.87
C ARG A 261 11.73 -15.45 -13.40
N ARG A 262 11.04 -16.40 -14.05
CA ARG A 262 11.04 -16.47 -15.51
C ARG A 262 10.31 -15.27 -16.10
N PRO A 263 10.84 -14.69 -17.18
CA PRO A 263 10.20 -13.60 -17.86
C PRO A 263 8.80 -14.02 -18.35
N ASP A 264 7.76 -13.33 -17.88
CA ASP A 264 6.41 -13.46 -18.43
C ASP A 264 6.19 -12.36 -19.46
N ARG A 265 6.24 -12.76 -20.75
CA ARG A 265 6.09 -11.84 -21.87
C ARG A 265 4.70 -11.22 -21.97
N ALA A 266 3.66 -11.89 -21.46
CA ALA A 266 2.31 -11.35 -21.47
C ALA A 266 2.18 -10.24 -20.43
N LEU A 267 2.66 -10.49 -19.22
CA LEU A 267 2.72 -9.50 -18.13
C LEU A 267 3.60 -8.30 -18.52
N GLN A 268 4.77 -8.53 -19.11
CA GLN A 268 5.66 -7.45 -19.57
C GLN A 268 5.00 -6.57 -20.64
N ARG A 269 4.25 -7.16 -21.58
CA ARG A 269 3.49 -6.37 -22.56
C ARG A 269 2.38 -5.54 -21.91
N GLU A 270 1.69 -6.08 -20.93
CA GLU A 270 0.65 -5.35 -20.19
C GLU A 270 1.25 -4.18 -19.38
N ILE A 271 2.34 -4.41 -18.66
CA ILE A 271 3.10 -3.36 -17.96
C ILE A 271 3.55 -2.30 -18.95
N GLY A 272 4.14 -2.70 -20.08
CA GLY A 272 4.60 -1.78 -21.14
C GLY A 272 3.47 -0.93 -21.70
N ARG A 273 2.27 -1.51 -21.91
CA ARG A 273 1.08 -0.76 -22.34
C ARG A 273 0.68 0.29 -21.28
N ILE A 274 0.59 -0.09 -20.03
CA ILE A 274 0.25 0.83 -18.94
C ILE A 274 1.27 1.97 -18.84
N LEU A 275 2.55 1.68 -18.95
CA LEU A 275 3.62 2.69 -18.96
C LEU A 275 3.49 3.67 -20.14
N ASN A 276 3.10 3.18 -21.31
CA ASN A 276 2.89 4.04 -22.48
C ASN A 276 1.61 4.88 -22.33
N ASP A 277 0.51 4.29 -21.83
CA ASP A 277 -0.77 4.96 -21.62
C ASP A 277 -0.68 6.06 -20.55
N THR A 278 0.22 5.91 -19.59
CA THR A 278 0.50 6.93 -18.55
C THR A 278 1.36 8.10 -19.04
N GLY A 279 1.74 8.12 -20.32
CA GLY A 279 2.56 9.20 -20.89
C GLY A 279 4.01 9.19 -20.39
N VAL A 280 4.43 8.14 -19.68
CA VAL A 280 5.82 7.91 -19.34
C VAL A 280 6.56 7.54 -20.64
N SER A 281 6.71 8.55 -21.51
CA SER A 281 7.50 8.46 -22.73
C SER A 281 8.99 8.27 -22.40
N SER A 282 9.79 8.00 -23.42
CA SER A 282 11.26 7.85 -23.32
C SER A 282 11.98 8.99 -22.56
N ASN A 283 11.34 10.16 -22.43
CA ASN A 283 11.83 11.28 -21.62
C ASN A 283 11.55 11.08 -20.11
N GLY A 284 10.53 10.32 -19.71
CA GLY A 284 10.22 10.00 -18.30
C GLY A 284 11.26 9.08 -17.65
N PHE A 285 11.93 8.22 -18.43
CA PHE A 285 13.02 7.37 -17.92
C PHE A 285 14.30 8.16 -17.56
N GLN A 286 14.37 9.45 -17.89
CA GLN A 286 15.49 10.31 -17.45
C GLN A 286 15.33 10.77 -15.97
N ILE A 287 14.18 10.58 -15.37
CA ILE A 287 13.92 10.95 -13.97
C ILE A 287 14.88 10.23 -13.02
N GLY A 288 15.11 8.93 -13.24
CA GLY A 288 16.07 8.17 -12.44
C GLY A 288 17.53 8.67 -12.53
N ARG A 289 17.92 9.34 -13.62
CA ARG A 289 19.30 9.79 -13.81
C ARG A 289 19.69 10.98 -12.92
N ALA A 290 18.79 11.89 -12.64
CA ALA A 290 19.09 13.04 -11.79
C ALA A 290 19.24 12.63 -10.32
N SER A 291 18.28 11.83 -9.81
CA SER A 291 18.30 11.34 -8.43
C SER A 291 19.35 10.25 -8.17
N CYS A 292 19.81 9.52 -9.20
CA CYS A 292 20.86 8.52 -9.07
C CYS A 292 22.28 9.12 -9.10
N ARG A 293 22.51 10.28 -9.74
CA ARG A 293 23.82 10.94 -9.76
C ARG A 293 24.24 11.52 -8.40
N GLU A 294 23.29 11.75 -7.52
CA GLU A 294 23.56 12.33 -6.19
C GLU A 294 23.82 11.28 -5.10
N ARG A 295 23.69 9.96 -5.41
CA ARG A 295 23.91 8.85 -4.46
C ARG A 295 25.22 8.07 -4.70
N GLY A 296 26.11 8.52 -5.63
CA GLY A 296 27.41 7.92 -5.95
C GLY A 296 28.57 8.54 -5.18
#